data_169ec7653a4659de173aad0eba6529a9
#
_entry.id   169ec7653a4659de173aad0eba6529a9
#
_cell.length_a   1.000
_cell.length_b   1.000
_cell.length_c   1.000
_cell.angle_alpha   90.00
_cell.angle_beta   90.00
_cell.angle_gamma   90.00
#
_symmetry.space_group_name_H-M   'P 1'
#
loop_
_entity.id
_entity.type
_entity.pdbx_description
1 polymer ?
#
loop_
_entity_poly.entity_id
_entity_poly.type
_entity_poly.pdbx_seq_one_letter_code
_entity_poly.pdbx_strand_id
1 'polypeptide(L)'
;VSKNMISRVENISQSQFYNHNKIWTKPFIIAIIVVIILGIISLFTGVYDIRGQEDGMEMFFITRVPRTVALMLTGAAMAMAGLVMQLITQNRFVEPTTTGTIEWSGLGLLFVYLLFPAPTLVQRMTGAIIFSFIGTMIFFLFLRRVKLRSSLIVPIIGLMLGAVISAVSTFLGLLFQMTQSIETWFVGSFANIQVGRYEYLWLIVIVTLLIFMYANRLTLAGLGEDVATSLGVNYNRIVLFGTGLISVAVGIVAAVIGNLPFLGLIVPNIVSMFRGDDLRSNLPWVCVIGMGTITACDIISRTIIKPFELPVSLILASVGAVVFITILLRKRKPRRLR
;
A
#
# COMPACT_ATOMS: atom_id res chain seq x y z
N VAL A 1 -32.93 -31.54 25.88
CA VAL A 1 -31.77 -31.65 24.95
C VAL A 1 -31.57 -30.33 24.17
N SER A 2 -32.66 -29.61 23.81
CA SER A 2 -32.58 -28.39 22.95
C SER A 2 -31.90 -27.17 23.63
N LYS A 3 -32.17 -26.88 24.91
CA LYS A 3 -31.64 -25.69 25.61
C LYS A 3 -30.10 -25.73 25.80
N ASN A 4 -29.53 -26.91 26.06
CA ASN A 4 -28.08 -27.07 26.22
C ASN A 4 -27.31 -27.01 24.89
N MET A 5 -27.96 -27.29 23.77
CA MET A 5 -27.34 -27.15 22.44
C MET A 5 -27.31 -25.69 22.00
N ILE A 6 -28.41 -24.94 22.27
CA ILE A 6 -28.49 -23.50 21.92
C ILE A 6 -27.44 -22.71 22.72
N SER A 7 -27.35 -22.95 24.04
CA SER A 7 -26.36 -22.27 24.90
C SER A 7 -24.90 -22.64 24.54
N ARG A 8 -24.66 -23.85 24.08
CA ARG A 8 -23.33 -24.24 23.55
C ARG A 8 -23.01 -23.54 22.23
N VAL A 9 -23.96 -23.40 21.31
CA VAL A 9 -23.76 -22.69 20.03
C VAL A 9 -23.56 -21.20 20.27
N GLU A 10 -24.34 -20.58 21.18
CA GLU A 10 -24.16 -19.18 21.57
C GLU A 10 -22.81 -18.93 22.25
N ASN A 11 -22.39 -19.81 23.17
CA ASN A 11 -21.09 -19.68 23.82
C ASN A 11 -19.91 -19.89 22.84
N ILE A 12 -20.04 -20.81 21.87
CA ILE A 12 -19.03 -20.99 20.83
C ILE A 12 -18.99 -19.79 19.87
N SER A 13 -20.17 -19.27 19.48
CA SER A 13 -20.23 -18.08 18.64
C SER A 13 -19.67 -16.85 19.35
N GLN A 14 -20.06 -16.60 20.61
CA GLN A 14 -19.54 -15.48 21.40
C GLN A 14 -18.02 -15.61 21.68
N SER A 15 -17.53 -16.80 21.99
CA SER A 15 -16.09 -17.01 22.20
C SER A 15 -15.27 -16.87 20.93
N GLN A 16 -15.81 -17.27 19.78
CA GLN A 16 -15.15 -17.03 18.49
C GLN A 16 -15.19 -15.55 18.10
N PHE A 17 -16.30 -14.84 18.31
CA PHE A 17 -16.39 -13.39 18.10
C PHE A 17 -15.46 -12.61 19.03
N TYR A 18 -15.38 -12.99 20.31
CA TYR A 18 -14.53 -12.31 21.29
C TYR A 18 -13.03 -12.51 21.03
N ASN A 19 -12.63 -13.67 20.52
CA ASN A 19 -11.22 -13.95 20.19
C ASN A 19 -10.76 -13.29 18.88
N HIS A 20 -11.66 -13.00 17.94
CA HIS A 20 -11.30 -12.30 16.70
C HIS A 20 -10.99 -10.82 16.92
N ASN A 21 -11.58 -10.19 17.93
CA ASN A 21 -11.37 -8.75 18.22
C ASN A 21 -10.12 -8.44 19.04
N LYS A 22 -9.40 -9.44 19.55
CA LYS A 22 -8.12 -9.20 20.24
C LYS A 22 -7.00 -8.93 19.23
N ILE A 23 -6.52 -7.69 19.20
CA ILE A 23 -5.35 -7.28 18.40
C ILE A 23 -4.11 -8.02 18.90
N TRP A 24 -3.89 -8.05 20.21
CA TRP A 24 -2.75 -8.67 20.88
C TRP A 24 -2.93 -10.19 21.00
N THR A 25 -2.65 -10.91 19.93
CA THR A 25 -2.63 -12.37 19.91
C THR A 25 -1.17 -12.86 19.81
N LYS A 26 -0.90 -14.10 20.28
CA LYS A 26 0.43 -14.70 20.14
C LYS A 26 0.99 -14.58 18.71
N PRO A 27 0.22 -14.87 17.63
CA PRO A 27 0.70 -14.69 16.27
C PRO A 27 1.07 -13.23 15.93
N PHE A 28 0.36 -12.23 16.49
CA PHE A 28 0.69 -10.82 16.25
C PHE A 28 2.03 -10.42 16.86
N ILE A 29 2.28 -10.89 18.08
CA ILE A 29 3.58 -10.68 18.74
C ILE A 29 4.70 -11.32 17.93
N ILE A 30 4.49 -12.55 17.44
CA ILE A 30 5.45 -13.24 16.55
C ILE A 30 5.69 -12.42 15.28
N ALA A 31 4.65 -11.89 14.65
CA ALA A 31 4.78 -11.04 13.45
C ALA A 31 5.62 -9.78 13.74
N ILE A 32 5.40 -9.12 14.88
CA ILE A 32 6.21 -7.97 15.30
C ILE A 32 7.68 -8.38 15.51
N ILE A 33 7.93 -9.50 16.18
CA ILE A 33 9.30 -10.00 16.41
C ILE A 33 9.98 -10.28 15.06
N VAL A 34 9.29 -10.90 14.11
CA VAL A 34 9.83 -11.15 12.75
C VAL A 34 10.17 -9.85 12.06
N VAL A 35 9.31 -8.83 12.12
CA VAL A 35 9.60 -7.51 11.51
C VAL A 35 10.79 -6.83 12.16
N ILE A 36 10.93 -6.91 13.49
CA ILE A 36 12.10 -6.38 14.21
C ILE A 36 13.37 -7.10 13.75
N ILE A 37 13.35 -8.43 13.65
CA ILE A 37 14.49 -9.24 13.18
C ILE A 37 14.85 -8.84 11.73
N LEU A 38 13.87 -8.71 10.84
CA LEU A 38 14.08 -8.25 9.46
C LEU A 38 14.67 -6.83 9.44
N GLY A 39 14.19 -5.93 10.30
CA GLY A 39 14.75 -4.59 10.46
C GLY A 39 16.22 -4.62 10.88
N ILE A 40 16.56 -5.44 11.85
CA ILE A 40 17.97 -5.63 12.29
C ILE A 40 18.81 -6.20 11.13
N ILE A 41 18.34 -7.22 10.43
CA ILE A 41 19.02 -7.77 9.26
C ILE A 41 19.21 -6.68 8.18
N SER A 42 18.18 -5.87 7.91
CA SER A 42 18.26 -4.76 6.95
C SER A 42 19.34 -3.74 7.31
N LEU A 43 19.50 -3.40 8.60
CA LEU A 43 20.54 -2.49 9.08
C LEU A 43 21.95 -3.00 8.77
N PHE A 44 22.17 -4.31 8.86
CA PHE A 44 23.48 -4.93 8.64
C PHE A 44 23.69 -5.43 7.20
N THR A 45 22.65 -5.41 6.35
CA THR A 45 22.76 -5.82 4.95
C THR A 45 23.17 -4.64 4.08
N GLY A 46 24.20 -4.81 3.22
CA GLY A 46 24.64 -3.85 2.22
C GLY A 46 26.07 -4.11 1.78
N VAL A 47 26.46 -3.46 0.69
CA VAL A 47 27.78 -3.67 0.03
C VAL A 47 28.90 -2.94 0.79
N TYR A 48 28.59 -1.78 1.39
CA TYR A 48 29.59 -0.99 2.12
C TYR A 48 29.94 -1.66 3.47
N ASP A 49 31.23 -1.90 3.71
CA ASP A 49 31.72 -2.47 4.96
C ASP A 49 31.81 -1.40 6.06
N ILE A 50 30.80 -1.42 6.94
CA ILE A 50 30.68 -0.47 8.05
C ILE A 50 31.75 -0.71 9.12
N ARG A 51 32.29 -1.94 9.21
CA ARG A 51 33.21 -2.32 10.31
C ARG A 51 34.66 -2.05 9.98
N GLY A 52 35.01 -1.98 8.69
CA GLY A 52 36.38 -1.86 8.21
C GLY A 52 36.84 -0.45 7.85
N GLN A 53 35.95 0.56 7.93
CA GLN A 53 36.27 1.93 7.50
C GLN A 53 36.03 2.94 8.63
N GLU A 54 36.86 4.00 8.68
CA GLU A 54 36.80 5.05 9.69
C GLU A 54 35.43 5.75 9.74
N ASP A 55 34.80 5.97 8.56
CA ASP A 55 33.50 6.63 8.43
C ASP A 55 32.29 5.65 8.54
N GLY A 56 32.52 4.41 8.93
CA GLY A 56 31.49 3.36 8.93
C GLY A 56 30.30 3.66 9.79
N MET A 57 30.50 4.27 10.97
CA MET A 57 29.41 4.64 11.88
C MET A 57 28.60 5.82 11.34
N GLU A 58 29.24 6.79 10.72
CA GLU A 58 28.56 7.93 10.08
C GLU A 58 27.69 7.45 8.94
N MET A 59 28.22 6.62 8.04
CA MET A 59 27.48 6.01 6.93
C MET A 59 26.32 5.13 7.40
N PHE A 60 26.44 4.46 8.55
CA PHE A 60 25.36 3.72 9.15
C PHE A 60 24.15 4.61 9.46
N PHE A 61 24.37 5.76 10.09
CA PHE A 61 23.30 6.69 10.44
C PHE A 61 22.79 7.49 9.23
N ILE A 62 23.62 7.77 8.23
CA ILE A 62 23.23 8.55 7.05
C ILE A 62 22.42 7.70 6.05
N THR A 63 22.70 6.39 5.93
CA THR A 63 22.10 5.55 4.89
C THR A 63 21.28 4.38 5.44
N ARG A 64 21.82 3.58 6.38
CA ARG A 64 21.19 2.32 6.83
C ARG A 64 19.95 2.53 7.67
N VAL A 65 20.06 3.41 8.67
CA VAL A 65 18.93 3.75 9.53
C VAL A 65 17.80 4.41 8.73
N PRO A 66 18.04 5.46 7.93
CA PRO A 66 17.02 6.08 7.07
C PRO A 66 16.33 5.07 6.14
N ARG A 67 17.11 4.21 5.47
CA ARG A 67 16.55 3.19 4.58
C ARG A 67 15.63 2.22 5.32
N THR A 68 16.05 1.70 6.47
CA THR A 68 15.25 0.76 7.25
C THR A 68 13.95 1.40 7.77
N VAL A 69 14.03 2.63 8.26
CA VAL A 69 12.84 3.41 8.67
C VAL A 69 11.92 3.66 7.47
N ALA A 70 12.48 4.05 6.32
CA ALA A 70 11.71 4.27 5.10
C ALA A 70 10.97 3.01 4.63
N LEU A 71 11.62 1.84 4.68
CA LEU A 71 10.99 0.56 4.38
C LEU A 71 9.77 0.31 5.28
N MET A 72 9.91 0.49 6.58
CA MET A 72 8.82 0.28 7.53
C MET A 72 7.65 1.24 7.28
N LEU A 73 7.93 2.54 7.16
CA LEU A 73 6.89 3.56 6.92
C LEU A 73 6.17 3.32 5.60
N THR A 74 6.93 3.07 4.53
CA THR A 74 6.37 2.83 3.19
C THR A 74 5.56 1.53 3.13
N GLY A 75 6.06 0.47 3.76
CA GLY A 75 5.36 -0.82 3.83
C GLY A 75 4.00 -0.70 4.51
N ALA A 76 3.94 -0.01 5.63
CA ALA A 76 2.68 0.27 6.33
C ALA A 76 1.74 1.14 5.46
N ALA A 77 2.28 2.23 4.86
CA ALA A 77 1.50 3.17 4.06
C ALA A 77 0.80 2.50 2.87
N MET A 78 1.56 1.79 2.05
CA MET A 78 1.03 1.18 0.83
C MET A 78 0.07 0.04 1.12
N ALA A 79 0.36 -0.77 2.15
CA ALA A 79 -0.54 -1.84 2.58
C ALA A 79 -1.87 -1.27 3.12
N MET A 80 -1.83 -0.20 3.91
CA MET A 80 -3.04 0.47 4.40
C MET A 80 -3.81 1.17 3.28
N ALA A 81 -3.12 1.88 2.38
CA ALA A 81 -3.75 2.53 1.23
C ALA A 81 -4.50 1.49 0.37
N GLY A 82 -3.91 0.32 0.15
CA GLY A 82 -4.56 -0.81 -0.49
C GLY A 82 -5.80 -1.29 0.25
N LEU A 83 -5.72 -1.48 1.57
CA LEU A 83 -6.87 -1.90 2.37
C LEU A 83 -8.02 -0.90 2.31
N VAL A 84 -7.74 0.39 2.45
CA VAL A 84 -8.77 1.45 2.36
C VAL A 84 -9.38 1.48 0.96
N MET A 85 -8.56 1.34 -0.09
CA MET A 85 -9.02 1.29 -1.47
C MET A 85 -9.96 0.10 -1.71
N GLN A 86 -9.59 -1.09 -1.21
CA GLN A 86 -10.42 -2.30 -1.32
C GLN A 86 -11.78 -2.15 -0.64
N LEU A 87 -11.81 -1.47 0.50
CA LEU A 87 -13.07 -1.21 1.22
C LEU A 87 -13.97 -0.23 0.47
N ILE A 88 -13.44 0.92 0.06
CA ILE A 88 -14.23 1.95 -0.62
C ILE A 88 -14.75 1.42 -1.97
N THR A 89 -13.96 0.63 -2.69
CA THR A 89 -14.37 0.02 -3.97
C THR A 89 -15.15 -1.28 -3.79
N GLN A 90 -15.30 -1.78 -2.57
CA GLN A 90 -15.88 -3.10 -2.26
C GLN A 90 -15.27 -4.23 -3.09
N ASN A 91 -13.97 -4.12 -3.34
CA ASN A 91 -13.27 -4.99 -4.26
C ASN A 91 -11.88 -5.35 -3.76
N ARG A 92 -11.64 -6.64 -3.50
CA ARG A 92 -10.37 -7.16 -2.99
C ARG A 92 -9.23 -7.17 -4.01
N PHE A 93 -9.52 -6.91 -5.28
CA PHE A 93 -8.52 -6.88 -6.36
C PHE A 93 -8.04 -5.48 -6.69
N VAL A 94 -8.46 -4.48 -5.93
CA VAL A 94 -8.14 -3.07 -6.15
C VAL A 94 -7.05 -2.63 -5.20
N GLU A 95 -6.09 -1.90 -5.74
CA GLU A 95 -5.03 -1.19 -5.02
C GLU A 95 -4.65 0.08 -5.78
N PRO A 96 -3.83 0.98 -5.22
CA PRO A 96 -3.46 2.23 -5.90
C PRO A 96 -2.82 2.05 -7.28
N THR A 97 -2.07 0.96 -7.51
CA THR A 97 -1.44 0.69 -8.82
C THR A 97 -2.42 0.16 -9.85
N THR A 98 -3.52 -0.47 -9.42
CA THR A 98 -4.55 -0.98 -10.33
C THR A 98 -5.67 0.03 -10.62
N THR A 99 -5.65 1.19 -10.00
CA THR A 99 -6.66 2.26 -10.19
C THR A 99 -6.17 3.45 -11.00
N GLY A 100 -4.93 3.40 -11.47
CA GLY A 100 -4.32 4.51 -12.17
C GLY A 100 -3.77 5.61 -11.25
N THR A 101 -3.89 5.46 -9.93
CA THR A 101 -3.46 6.48 -8.96
C THR A 101 -1.97 6.78 -9.06
N ILE A 102 -1.14 5.76 -9.32
CA ILE A 102 0.31 5.91 -9.49
C ILE A 102 0.64 6.64 -10.78
N GLU A 103 -0.02 6.32 -11.88
CA GLU A 103 0.17 6.96 -13.19
C GLU A 103 -0.18 8.45 -13.11
N TRP A 104 -1.28 8.79 -12.43
CA TRP A 104 -1.63 10.17 -12.13
C TRP A 104 -0.59 10.87 -11.25
N SER A 105 -0.07 10.18 -10.23
CA SER A 105 1.01 10.70 -9.39
C SER A 105 2.27 11.02 -10.21
N GLY A 106 2.62 10.13 -11.15
CA GLY A 106 3.72 10.33 -12.08
C GLY A 106 3.51 11.50 -13.03
N LEU A 107 2.28 11.66 -13.56
CA LEU A 107 1.92 12.85 -14.34
C LEU A 107 2.08 14.12 -13.51
N GLY A 108 1.71 14.10 -12.22
CA GLY A 108 1.90 15.21 -11.28
C GLY A 108 3.38 15.55 -11.08
N LEU A 109 4.24 14.55 -10.94
CA LEU A 109 5.69 14.74 -10.90
C LEU A 109 6.19 15.43 -12.17
N LEU A 110 5.78 14.93 -13.33
CA LEU A 110 6.14 15.51 -14.63
C LEU A 110 5.74 17.00 -14.72
N PHE A 111 4.51 17.33 -14.36
CA PHE A 111 4.04 18.73 -14.37
C PHE A 111 4.88 19.61 -13.46
N VAL A 112 5.27 19.14 -12.28
CA VAL A 112 6.13 19.93 -11.37
C VAL A 112 7.51 20.17 -11.98
N TYR A 113 8.10 19.20 -12.66
CA TYR A 113 9.38 19.40 -13.36
C TYR A 113 9.28 20.31 -14.58
N LEU A 114 8.11 20.36 -15.24
CA LEU A 114 7.88 21.31 -16.34
C LEU A 114 7.71 22.75 -15.85
N LEU A 115 7.13 22.92 -14.66
CA LEU A 115 6.90 24.26 -14.08
C LEU A 115 8.12 24.80 -13.34
N PHE A 116 8.95 23.94 -12.77
CA PHE A 116 10.10 24.32 -11.95
C PHE A 116 11.37 23.63 -12.47
N PRO A 117 12.41 24.37 -12.89
CA PRO A 117 13.64 23.77 -13.43
C PRO A 117 14.39 22.86 -12.44
N ALA A 118 14.30 23.15 -11.13
CA ALA A 118 14.91 22.36 -10.06
C ALA A 118 13.94 22.22 -8.88
N PRO A 119 12.90 21.37 -8.99
CA PRO A 119 11.87 21.28 -7.97
C PRO A 119 12.37 20.64 -6.69
N THR A 120 12.01 21.25 -5.56
CA THR A 120 12.25 20.68 -4.24
C THR A 120 11.43 19.37 -4.06
N LEU A 121 11.84 18.53 -3.10
CA LEU A 121 11.10 17.29 -2.80
C LEU A 121 9.64 17.59 -2.37
N VAL A 122 9.41 18.68 -1.63
CA VAL A 122 8.07 19.12 -1.22
C VAL A 122 7.19 19.46 -2.43
N GLN A 123 7.72 20.21 -3.41
CA GLN A 123 6.98 20.51 -4.64
C GLN A 123 6.61 19.26 -5.41
N ARG A 124 7.56 18.31 -5.54
CA ARG A 124 7.32 17.01 -6.17
C ARG A 124 6.23 16.21 -5.45
N MET A 125 6.30 16.12 -4.13
CA MET A 125 5.28 15.46 -3.31
C MET A 125 3.91 16.11 -3.48
N THR A 126 3.86 17.45 -3.45
CA THR A 126 2.60 18.21 -3.61
C THR A 126 1.95 17.92 -4.97
N GLY A 127 2.74 17.96 -6.05
CA GLY A 127 2.25 17.63 -7.39
C GLY A 127 1.76 16.18 -7.46
N ALA A 128 2.53 15.24 -6.95
CA ALA A 128 2.15 13.83 -6.89
C ALA A 128 0.85 13.60 -6.11
N ILE A 129 0.67 14.25 -4.95
CA ILE A 129 -0.54 14.16 -4.11
C ILE A 129 -1.76 14.74 -4.84
N ILE A 130 -1.65 15.95 -5.40
CA ILE A 130 -2.77 16.61 -6.08
C ILE A 130 -3.25 15.77 -7.27
N PHE A 131 -2.33 15.35 -8.12
CA PHE A 131 -2.69 14.58 -9.30
C PHE A 131 -3.19 13.18 -8.95
N SER A 132 -2.62 12.49 -7.97
CA SER A 132 -3.15 11.20 -7.50
C SER A 132 -4.56 11.35 -6.93
N PHE A 133 -4.86 12.45 -6.22
CA PHE A 133 -6.21 12.74 -5.75
C PHE A 133 -7.20 12.94 -6.89
N ILE A 134 -6.84 13.77 -7.88
CA ILE A 134 -7.66 14.01 -9.06
C ILE A 134 -7.94 12.70 -9.81
N GLY A 135 -6.89 11.91 -10.05
CA GLY A 135 -7.01 10.64 -10.77
C GLY A 135 -7.87 9.62 -10.04
N THR A 136 -7.68 9.49 -8.74
CA THR A 136 -8.49 8.57 -7.93
C THR A 136 -9.95 9.03 -7.87
N MET A 137 -10.22 10.34 -7.81
CA MET A 137 -11.59 10.87 -7.89
C MET A 137 -12.23 10.61 -9.26
N ILE A 138 -11.49 10.77 -10.35
CA ILE A 138 -11.98 10.44 -11.70
C ILE A 138 -12.31 8.95 -11.79
N PHE A 139 -11.44 8.07 -11.25
CA PHE A 139 -11.70 6.64 -11.19
C PHE A 139 -13.02 6.34 -10.44
N PHE A 140 -13.23 6.93 -9.25
CA PHE A 140 -14.49 6.73 -8.49
C PHE A 140 -15.71 7.27 -9.20
N LEU A 141 -15.62 8.45 -9.84
CA LEU A 141 -16.72 9.03 -10.61
C LEU A 141 -17.10 8.13 -11.80
N PHE A 142 -16.09 7.55 -12.46
CA PHE A 142 -16.32 6.62 -13.57
C PHE A 142 -16.95 5.32 -13.06
N LEU A 143 -16.44 4.77 -11.95
CA LEU A 143 -16.94 3.54 -11.35
C LEU A 143 -18.44 3.61 -10.97
N ARG A 144 -18.90 4.78 -10.49
CA ARG A 144 -20.32 5.00 -10.16
C ARG A 144 -21.27 4.97 -11.36
N ARG A 145 -20.76 5.26 -12.55
CA ARG A 145 -21.58 5.26 -13.79
C ARG A 145 -21.64 3.92 -14.48
N VAL A 146 -20.77 2.99 -14.14
CA VAL A 146 -20.69 1.67 -14.78
C VAL A 146 -21.47 0.65 -13.95
N LYS A 147 -22.41 -0.06 -14.59
CA LYS A 147 -23.08 -1.21 -13.98
C LYS A 147 -22.12 -2.39 -13.90
N LEU A 148 -21.59 -2.65 -12.72
CA LEU A 148 -20.63 -3.72 -12.49
C LEU A 148 -21.32 -5.09 -12.53
N ARG A 149 -20.98 -5.92 -13.51
CA ARG A 149 -21.43 -7.32 -13.58
C ARG A 149 -20.46 -8.31 -12.95
N SER A 150 -19.21 -7.88 -12.68
CA SER A 150 -18.14 -8.72 -12.13
C SER A 150 -17.15 -7.87 -11.34
N SER A 151 -16.63 -8.42 -10.24
CA SER A 151 -15.60 -7.76 -9.44
C SER A 151 -14.28 -7.52 -10.19
N LEU A 152 -14.01 -8.26 -11.27
CA LEU A 152 -12.80 -8.07 -12.07
C LEU A 152 -12.86 -6.84 -12.99
N ILE A 153 -14.05 -6.30 -13.25
CA ILE A 153 -14.21 -5.11 -14.11
C ILE A 153 -13.61 -3.87 -13.45
N VAL A 154 -13.66 -3.77 -12.12
CA VAL A 154 -13.16 -2.60 -11.38
C VAL A 154 -11.66 -2.36 -11.60
N PRO A 155 -10.77 -3.34 -11.35
CA PRO A 155 -9.35 -3.17 -11.67
C PRO A 155 -9.08 -2.93 -13.16
N ILE A 156 -9.84 -3.56 -14.06
CA ILE A 156 -9.69 -3.36 -15.52
C ILE A 156 -9.94 -1.90 -15.88
N ILE A 157 -11.02 -1.30 -15.38
CA ILE A 157 -11.31 0.13 -15.59
C ILE A 157 -10.14 1.00 -15.11
N GLY A 158 -9.63 0.72 -13.93
CA GLY A 158 -8.51 1.47 -13.36
C GLY A 158 -7.24 1.35 -14.22
N LEU A 159 -6.89 0.14 -14.65
CA LEU A 159 -5.75 -0.11 -15.53
C LEU A 159 -5.90 0.60 -16.88
N MET A 160 -7.10 0.63 -17.46
CA MET A 160 -7.37 1.35 -18.71
C MET A 160 -7.21 2.87 -18.53
N LEU A 161 -7.75 3.43 -17.44
CA LEU A 161 -7.56 4.85 -17.13
C LEU A 161 -6.08 5.17 -16.88
N GLY A 162 -5.37 4.32 -16.14
CA GLY A 162 -3.94 4.43 -15.93
C GLY A 162 -3.13 4.39 -17.23
N ALA A 163 -3.48 3.48 -18.16
CA ALA A 163 -2.83 3.38 -19.48
C ALA A 163 -2.98 4.66 -20.32
N VAL A 164 -4.15 5.30 -20.27
CA VAL A 164 -4.37 6.60 -20.96
C VAL A 164 -3.44 7.67 -20.36
N ILE A 165 -3.34 7.76 -19.03
CA ILE A 165 -2.49 8.73 -18.37
C ILE A 165 -1.00 8.44 -18.60
N SER A 166 -0.62 7.17 -18.60
CA SER A 166 0.73 6.75 -18.96
C SER A 166 1.10 7.17 -20.38
N ALA A 167 0.18 7.01 -21.35
CA ALA A 167 0.39 7.46 -22.73
C ALA A 167 0.56 8.99 -22.81
N VAL A 168 -0.26 9.75 -22.07
CA VAL A 168 -0.13 11.22 -21.98
C VAL A 168 1.23 11.60 -21.37
N SER A 169 1.64 10.95 -20.28
CA SER A 169 2.93 11.19 -19.63
C SER A 169 4.10 10.89 -20.56
N THR A 170 4.03 9.78 -21.30
CA THR A 170 5.05 9.40 -22.29
C THR A 170 5.13 10.41 -23.42
N PHE A 171 3.98 10.85 -23.95
CA PHE A 171 3.93 11.87 -25.01
C PHE A 171 4.57 13.19 -24.56
N LEU A 172 4.20 13.67 -23.35
CA LEU A 172 4.81 14.88 -22.78
C LEU A 172 6.30 14.67 -22.51
N GLY A 173 6.68 13.49 -22.00
CA GLY A 173 8.08 13.12 -21.80
C GLY A 173 8.93 13.18 -23.08
N LEU A 174 8.37 12.74 -24.20
CA LEU A 174 9.01 12.85 -25.52
C LEU A 174 9.15 14.31 -25.97
N LEU A 175 8.08 15.11 -25.84
CA LEU A 175 8.08 16.52 -26.22
C LEU A 175 9.12 17.34 -25.44
N PHE A 176 9.27 17.07 -24.16
CA PHE A 176 10.18 17.81 -23.26
C PHE A 176 11.49 17.08 -22.99
N GLN A 177 11.80 16.01 -23.72
CA GLN A 177 13.02 15.20 -23.59
C GLN A 177 13.26 14.65 -22.16
N MET A 178 12.18 14.29 -21.46
CA MET A 178 12.19 13.81 -20.06
C MET A 178 11.88 12.31 -19.93
N THR A 179 11.85 11.55 -21.03
CA THR A 179 11.43 10.13 -21.02
C THR A 179 12.25 9.29 -20.04
N GLN A 180 13.58 9.44 -20.05
CA GLN A 180 14.45 8.71 -19.15
C GLN A 180 14.21 9.07 -17.66
N SER A 181 13.90 10.33 -17.38
CA SER A 181 13.56 10.78 -16.02
C SER A 181 12.27 10.14 -15.53
N ILE A 182 11.24 10.09 -16.40
CA ILE A 182 9.94 9.46 -16.07
C ILE A 182 10.15 7.98 -15.76
N GLU A 183 10.87 7.25 -16.59
CA GLU A 183 11.17 5.83 -16.34
C GLU A 183 11.86 5.62 -14.99
N THR A 184 12.84 6.46 -14.66
CA THR A 184 13.56 6.41 -13.39
C THR A 184 12.65 6.68 -12.18
N TRP A 185 11.69 7.60 -12.29
CA TRP A 185 10.75 7.91 -11.19
C TRP A 185 9.77 6.78 -10.92
N PHE A 186 9.42 5.99 -11.95
CA PHE A 186 8.53 4.85 -11.79
C PHE A 186 9.24 3.59 -11.26
N VAL A 187 10.57 3.59 -11.21
CA VAL A 187 11.32 2.49 -10.60
C VAL A 187 11.32 2.65 -9.08
N GLY A 188 10.58 1.79 -8.37
CA GLY A 188 10.56 1.77 -6.91
C GLY A 188 11.87 1.22 -6.33
N SER A 189 12.67 2.09 -5.73
CA SER A 189 13.97 1.74 -5.15
C SER A 189 14.26 2.52 -3.87
N PHE A 190 14.88 1.85 -2.91
CA PHE A 190 15.35 2.46 -1.66
C PHE A 190 16.84 2.79 -1.68
N ALA A 191 17.52 2.57 -2.82
CA ALA A 191 18.97 2.80 -2.94
C ALA A 191 19.39 4.26 -2.67
N ASN A 192 18.51 5.22 -3.01
CA ASN A 192 18.78 6.65 -2.87
C ASN A 192 18.19 7.26 -1.57
N ILE A 193 17.80 6.43 -0.62
CA ILE A 193 17.22 6.90 0.65
C ILE A 193 18.33 7.14 1.66
N GLN A 194 18.43 8.40 2.09
CA GLN A 194 19.40 8.88 3.07
C GLN A 194 18.79 10.03 3.89
N VAL A 195 19.55 10.51 4.86
CA VAL A 195 19.21 11.73 5.62
C VAL A 195 18.93 12.88 4.65
N GLY A 196 17.89 13.68 4.91
CA GLY A 196 17.39 14.76 4.05
C GLY A 196 16.28 14.33 3.08
N ARG A 197 15.99 13.02 2.94
CA ARG A 197 14.92 12.51 2.08
C ARG A 197 13.90 11.64 2.81
N TYR A 198 14.32 10.80 3.76
CA TYR A 198 13.41 9.89 4.48
C TYR A 198 12.50 10.61 5.47
N GLU A 199 12.87 11.78 5.92
CA GLU A 199 12.13 12.57 6.92
C GLU A 199 10.71 12.89 6.46
N TYR A 200 10.50 13.08 5.17
CA TYR A 200 9.17 13.31 4.61
C TYR A 200 8.23 12.12 4.73
N LEU A 201 8.78 10.91 4.86
CA LEU A 201 7.98 9.70 5.07
C LEU A 201 7.34 9.66 6.47
N TRP A 202 7.82 10.46 7.44
CA TRP A 202 7.18 10.58 8.74
C TRP A 202 5.76 11.15 8.66
N LEU A 203 5.41 11.89 7.60
CA LEU A 203 4.03 12.32 7.33
C LEU A 203 3.07 11.13 7.18
N ILE A 204 3.58 9.96 6.81
CA ILE A 204 2.81 8.72 6.72
C ILE A 204 2.27 8.31 8.10
N VAL A 205 2.98 8.59 9.18
CA VAL A 205 2.51 8.31 10.54
C VAL A 205 1.21 9.07 10.82
N ILE A 206 1.14 10.34 10.39
CA ILE A 206 -0.08 11.16 10.53
C ILE A 206 -1.22 10.55 9.71
N VAL A 207 -0.94 10.17 8.46
CA VAL A 207 -1.95 9.50 7.59
C VAL A 207 -2.43 8.20 8.23
N THR A 208 -1.51 7.40 8.78
CA THR A 208 -1.82 6.15 9.49
C THR A 208 -2.75 6.39 10.66
N LEU A 209 -2.44 7.37 11.51
CA LEU A 209 -3.27 7.74 12.67
C LEU A 209 -4.66 8.19 12.24
N LEU A 210 -4.75 9.00 11.17
CA LEU A 210 -6.04 9.44 10.62
C LEU A 210 -6.86 8.25 10.08
N ILE A 211 -6.24 7.28 9.39
CA ILE A 211 -6.93 6.06 8.95
C ILE A 211 -7.44 5.27 10.16
N PHE A 212 -6.65 5.13 11.22
CA PHE A 212 -7.09 4.48 12.46
C PHE A 212 -8.27 5.19 13.11
N MET A 213 -8.25 6.51 13.20
CA MET A 213 -9.35 7.30 13.74
C MET A 213 -10.64 7.16 12.92
N TYR A 214 -10.51 7.06 11.61
CA TYR A 214 -11.63 6.91 10.68
C TYR A 214 -12.01 5.45 10.38
N ALA A 215 -11.32 4.47 10.96
CA ALA A 215 -11.48 3.05 10.64
C ALA A 215 -12.94 2.55 10.69
N ASN A 216 -13.70 2.93 11.72
CA ASN A 216 -15.10 2.54 11.85
C ASN A 216 -15.96 3.08 10.70
N ARG A 217 -15.76 4.35 10.29
CA ARG A 217 -16.50 4.96 9.18
C ARG A 217 -16.13 4.35 7.85
N LEU A 218 -14.84 4.05 7.64
CA LEU A 218 -14.35 3.35 6.45
C LEU A 218 -14.92 1.92 6.37
N THR A 219 -15.03 1.21 7.49
CA THR A 219 -15.69 -0.11 7.54
C THR A 219 -17.16 -0.02 7.12
N LEU A 220 -17.89 0.99 7.58
CA LEU A 220 -19.28 1.21 7.17
C LEU A 220 -19.39 1.52 5.67
N ALA A 221 -18.48 2.31 5.12
CA ALA A 221 -18.44 2.55 3.68
C ALA A 221 -18.18 1.27 2.87
N GLY A 222 -17.37 0.35 3.43
CA GLY A 222 -17.12 -0.96 2.84
C GLY A 222 -18.35 -1.87 2.71
N LEU A 223 -19.45 -1.55 3.42
CA LEU A 223 -20.75 -2.26 3.29
C LEU A 223 -21.59 -1.78 2.09
N GLY A 224 -21.18 -0.68 1.45
CA GLY A 224 -21.86 -0.09 0.29
C GLY A 224 -22.61 1.18 0.61
N GLU A 225 -22.93 1.94 -0.46
CA GLU A 225 -23.57 3.25 -0.36
C GLU A 225 -24.96 3.17 0.31
N ASP A 226 -25.77 2.18 -0.11
CA ASP A 226 -27.13 2.01 0.41
C ASP A 226 -27.13 1.69 1.91
N VAL A 227 -26.27 0.75 2.33
CA VAL A 227 -26.17 0.33 3.75
C VAL A 227 -25.58 1.44 4.60
N ALA A 228 -24.50 2.09 4.16
CA ALA A 228 -23.86 3.18 4.88
C ALA A 228 -24.83 4.35 5.09
N THR A 229 -25.60 4.72 4.06
CA THR A 229 -26.60 5.79 4.12
C THR A 229 -27.74 5.44 5.05
N SER A 230 -28.23 4.19 5.02
CA SER A 230 -29.26 3.70 5.93
C SER A 230 -28.83 3.74 7.41
N LEU A 231 -27.52 3.60 7.66
CA LEU A 231 -26.93 3.74 9.00
C LEU A 231 -26.63 5.21 9.37
N GLY A 232 -27.10 6.18 8.58
CA GLY A 232 -26.97 7.62 8.86
C GLY A 232 -25.59 8.19 8.55
N VAL A 233 -24.75 7.50 7.78
CA VAL A 233 -23.40 7.94 7.46
C VAL A 233 -23.35 8.54 6.05
N ASN A 234 -22.70 9.70 5.90
CA ASN A 234 -22.53 10.32 4.60
C ASN A 234 -21.42 9.61 3.81
N TYR A 235 -21.83 8.65 2.95
CA TYR A 235 -20.93 7.84 2.13
C TYR A 235 -19.97 8.67 1.30
N ASN A 236 -20.47 9.74 0.63
CA ASN A 236 -19.64 10.59 -0.22
C ASN A 236 -18.51 11.29 0.53
N ARG A 237 -18.77 11.75 1.77
CA ARG A 237 -17.72 12.36 2.62
C ARG A 237 -16.68 11.33 3.03
N ILE A 238 -17.07 10.09 3.31
CA ILE A 238 -16.12 9.04 3.68
C ILE A 238 -15.24 8.66 2.48
N VAL A 239 -15.83 8.51 1.29
CA VAL A 239 -15.10 8.22 0.06
C VAL A 239 -14.11 9.36 -0.24
N LEU A 240 -14.56 10.62 -0.17
CA LEU A 240 -13.71 11.78 -0.41
C LEU A 240 -12.52 11.84 0.57
N PHE A 241 -12.79 11.65 1.86
CA PHE A 241 -11.75 11.67 2.89
C PHE A 241 -10.79 10.49 2.76
N GLY A 242 -11.32 9.27 2.55
CA GLY A 242 -10.51 8.07 2.32
C GLY A 242 -9.63 8.19 1.09
N THR A 243 -10.18 8.71 -0.02
CA THR A 243 -9.41 9.02 -1.24
C THR A 243 -8.32 10.04 -0.96
N GLY A 244 -8.58 11.08 -0.18
CA GLY A 244 -7.58 12.06 0.23
C GLY A 244 -6.42 11.41 0.99
N LEU A 245 -6.71 10.55 1.97
CA LEU A 245 -5.69 9.84 2.74
C LEU A 245 -4.85 8.88 1.87
N ILE A 246 -5.50 8.14 0.97
CA ILE A 246 -4.81 7.28 0.00
C ILE A 246 -3.87 8.11 -0.87
N SER A 247 -4.37 9.22 -1.42
CA SER A 247 -3.61 10.07 -2.33
C SER A 247 -2.41 10.72 -1.66
N VAL A 248 -2.54 11.12 -0.40
CA VAL A 248 -1.40 11.63 0.39
C VAL A 248 -0.36 10.53 0.60
N ALA A 249 -0.77 9.33 1.03
CA ALA A 249 0.15 8.22 1.22
C ALA A 249 0.88 7.84 -0.08
N VAL A 250 0.11 7.65 -1.16
CA VAL A 250 0.64 7.26 -2.48
C VAL A 250 1.53 8.34 -3.07
N GLY A 251 1.11 9.61 -3.01
CA GLY A 251 1.87 10.73 -3.56
C GLY A 251 3.21 10.94 -2.84
N ILE A 252 3.26 10.78 -1.51
CA ILE A 252 4.51 10.82 -0.75
C ILE A 252 5.43 9.67 -1.19
N VAL A 253 4.90 8.44 -1.21
CA VAL A 253 5.69 7.25 -1.58
C VAL A 253 6.17 7.36 -3.03
N ALA A 254 5.32 7.76 -3.97
CA ALA A 254 5.68 7.93 -5.37
C ALA A 254 6.80 8.96 -5.58
N ALA A 255 6.75 10.09 -4.85
CA ALA A 255 7.76 11.16 -4.97
C ALA A 255 9.10 10.79 -4.31
N VAL A 256 9.12 9.97 -3.27
CA VAL A 256 10.32 9.64 -2.48
C VAL A 256 10.95 8.32 -2.92
N ILE A 257 10.14 7.30 -3.17
CA ILE A 257 10.57 5.92 -3.44
C ILE A 257 10.30 5.51 -4.91
N GLY A 258 9.14 5.89 -5.45
CA GLY A 258 8.62 5.43 -6.74
C GLY A 258 7.46 4.44 -6.60
N ASN A 259 7.23 3.65 -7.66
CA ASN A 259 6.12 2.69 -7.71
C ASN A 259 6.46 1.38 -6.97
N LEU A 260 5.54 0.92 -6.13
CA LEU A 260 5.62 -0.34 -5.39
C LEU A 260 4.38 -1.19 -5.70
N PRO A 261 4.39 -2.00 -6.77
CA PRO A 261 3.23 -2.75 -7.20
C PRO A 261 2.90 -3.89 -6.24
N PHE A 262 1.62 -4.28 -6.20
CA PHE A 262 1.06 -5.43 -5.49
C PHE A 262 1.12 -5.39 -3.96
N LEU A 263 1.83 -4.47 -3.32
CA LEU A 263 1.95 -4.43 -1.85
C LEU A 263 0.58 -4.18 -1.20
N GLY A 264 -0.15 -3.19 -1.73
CA GLY A 264 -1.50 -2.85 -1.27
C GLY A 264 -2.57 -3.89 -1.63
N LEU A 265 -2.26 -4.79 -2.56
CA LEU A 265 -3.18 -5.86 -2.94
C LEU A 265 -2.94 -7.12 -2.10
N ILE A 266 -1.68 -7.53 -1.97
CA ILE A 266 -1.34 -8.83 -1.37
C ILE A 266 -1.54 -8.80 0.13
N VAL A 267 -1.00 -7.79 0.81
CA VAL A 267 -0.97 -7.73 2.27
C VAL A 267 -2.38 -7.72 2.87
N PRO A 268 -3.31 -6.86 2.45
CA PRO A 268 -4.68 -6.90 2.98
C PRO A 268 -5.41 -8.20 2.68
N ASN A 269 -5.20 -8.78 1.49
CA ASN A 269 -5.82 -10.05 1.13
C ASN A 269 -5.31 -11.21 1.98
N ILE A 270 -4.01 -11.28 2.27
CA ILE A 270 -3.45 -12.29 3.18
C ILE A 270 -4.06 -12.13 4.57
N VAL A 271 -4.10 -10.91 5.11
CA VAL A 271 -4.67 -10.64 6.44
C VAL A 271 -6.15 -11.04 6.50
N SER A 272 -6.95 -10.63 5.50
CA SER A 272 -8.38 -10.94 5.48
C SER A 272 -8.68 -12.44 5.34
N MET A 273 -7.80 -13.22 4.72
CA MET A 273 -7.94 -14.69 4.64
C MET A 273 -7.87 -15.37 6.01
N PHE A 274 -7.11 -14.81 6.95
CA PHE A 274 -6.92 -15.38 8.29
C PHE A 274 -7.80 -14.75 9.36
N ARG A 275 -8.17 -13.47 9.21
CA ARG A 275 -8.86 -12.69 10.24
C ARG A 275 -10.26 -12.20 9.85
N GLY A 276 -10.68 -12.39 8.60
CA GLY A 276 -11.93 -11.79 8.09
C GLY A 276 -11.74 -10.31 7.70
N ASP A 277 -12.84 -9.57 7.56
CA ASP A 277 -12.88 -8.25 6.91
C ASP A 277 -13.10 -7.06 7.86
N ASP A 278 -12.91 -7.24 9.18
CA ASP A 278 -12.98 -6.13 10.13
C ASP A 278 -11.74 -5.22 10.01
N LEU A 279 -11.97 -3.99 9.48
CA LEU A 279 -10.89 -3.03 9.24
C LEU A 279 -10.11 -2.71 10.52
N ARG A 280 -10.81 -2.42 11.61
CA ARG A 280 -10.17 -1.93 12.84
C ARG A 280 -9.23 -2.95 13.45
N SER A 281 -9.59 -4.23 13.43
CA SER A 281 -8.74 -5.31 13.93
C SER A 281 -7.64 -5.68 12.93
N ASN A 282 -7.85 -5.46 11.62
CA ASN A 282 -6.91 -5.81 10.56
C ASN A 282 -5.85 -4.74 10.30
N LEU A 283 -6.12 -3.45 10.57
CA LEU A 283 -5.16 -2.37 10.34
C LEU A 283 -3.78 -2.61 10.95
N PRO A 284 -3.63 -2.96 12.26
CA PRO A 284 -2.32 -3.24 12.85
C PRO A 284 -1.59 -4.39 12.14
N TRP A 285 -2.32 -5.43 11.77
CA TRP A 285 -1.77 -6.57 11.05
C TRP A 285 -1.29 -6.20 9.65
N VAL A 286 -2.08 -5.41 8.93
CA VAL A 286 -1.74 -4.93 7.60
C VAL A 286 -0.48 -4.07 7.65
N CYS A 287 -0.36 -3.19 8.64
CA CYS A 287 0.87 -2.41 8.85
C CYS A 287 2.08 -3.32 9.08
N VAL A 288 2.00 -4.23 10.05
CA VAL A 288 3.13 -5.10 10.44
C VAL A 288 3.54 -6.02 9.29
N ILE A 289 2.57 -6.66 8.62
CA ILE A 289 2.87 -7.55 7.49
C ILE A 289 3.39 -6.75 6.29
N GLY A 290 2.85 -5.53 6.04
CA GLY A 290 3.36 -4.64 5.01
C GLY A 290 4.82 -4.24 5.23
N MET A 291 5.16 -3.84 6.47
CA MET A 291 6.54 -3.57 6.88
C MET A 291 7.45 -4.77 6.63
N GLY A 292 7.03 -5.96 7.07
CA GLY A 292 7.81 -7.19 6.89
C GLY A 292 8.00 -7.58 5.43
N THR A 293 6.95 -7.48 4.62
CA THR A 293 6.98 -7.85 3.21
C THR A 293 7.97 -6.99 2.43
N ILE A 294 7.88 -5.67 2.55
CA ILE A 294 8.77 -4.78 1.80
C ILE A 294 10.22 -4.90 2.29
N THR A 295 10.44 -5.05 3.61
CA THR A 295 11.77 -5.21 4.18
C THR A 295 12.41 -6.53 3.72
N ALA A 296 11.65 -7.62 3.66
CA ALA A 296 12.14 -8.89 3.12
C ALA A 296 12.50 -8.77 1.62
N CYS A 297 11.64 -8.14 0.81
CA CYS A 297 11.90 -7.88 -0.60
C CYS A 297 13.16 -7.01 -0.80
N ASP A 298 13.38 -5.99 0.04
CA ASP A 298 14.57 -5.14 -0.03
C ASP A 298 15.85 -5.89 0.36
N ILE A 299 15.83 -6.74 1.38
CA ILE A 299 16.95 -7.60 1.73
C ILE A 299 17.32 -8.52 0.56
N ILE A 300 16.31 -9.14 -0.06
CA ILE A 300 16.49 -9.99 -1.23
C ILE A 300 17.11 -9.17 -2.38
N SER A 301 16.58 -7.98 -2.67
CA SER A 301 17.06 -7.12 -3.76
C SER A 301 18.54 -6.72 -3.63
N ARG A 302 19.03 -6.59 -2.40
CA ARG A 302 20.44 -6.27 -2.09
C ARG A 302 21.37 -7.48 -2.03
N THR A 303 20.83 -8.69 -1.99
CA THR A 303 21.65 -9.90 -1.78
C THR A 303 21.79 -10.78 -3.00
N ILE A 304 20.85 -10.71 -3.98
CA ILE A 304 20.82 -11.60 -5.15
C ILE A 304 22.02 -11.38 -6.07
N ILE A 305 22.38 -10.14 -6.41
CA ILE A 305 23.39 -9.82 -7.42
C ILE A 305 24.40 -8.83 -6.85
N LYS A 306 25.13 -9.23 -5.82
CA LYS A 306 26.21 -8.38 -5.26
C LYS A 306 27.31 -8.16 -6.29
N PRO A 307 27.88 -6.93 -6.45
CA PRO A 307 27.68 -5.73 -5.61
C PRO A 307 26.50 -4.84 -6.05
N PHE A 308 25.74 -5.20 -7.07
CA PHE A 308 24.63 -4.41 -7.58
C PHE A 308 23.35 -4.62 -6.76
N GLU A 309 22.53 -3.56 -6.66
CA GLU A 309 21.22 -3.63 -6.03
C GLU A 309 20.12 -3.63 -7.10
N LEU A 310 19.20 -4.60 -7.02
CA LEU A 310 18.02 -4.61 -7.86
C LEU A 310 16.97 -3.64 -7.31
N PRO A 311 16.14 -3.01 -8.14
CA PRO A 311 14.97 -2.28 -7.67
C PRO A 311 14.03 -3.19 -6.87
N VAL A 312 13.59 -2.74 -5.70
CA VAL A 312 12.66 -3.51 -4.85
C VAL A 312 11.34 -3.78 -5.55
N SER A 313 10.90 -2.85 -6.41
CA SER A 313 9.68 -3.00 -7.22
C SER A 313 9.70 -4.26 -8.09
N LEU A 314 10.86 -4.67 -8.61
CA LEU A 314 11.01 -5.87 -9.44
C LEU A 314 10.80 -7.14 -8.61
N ILE A 315 11.40 -7.22 -7.43
CA ILE A 315 11.22 -8.36 -6.52
C ILE A 315 9.76 -8.42 -6.04
N LEU A 316 9.21 -7.26 -5.65
CA LEU A 316 7.84 -7.16 -5.16
C LEU A 316 6.82 -7.53 -6.26
N ALA A 317 7.03 -7.08 -7.51
CA ALA A 317 6.18 -7.45 -8.64
C ALA A 317 6.21 -8.96 -8.92
N SER A 318 7.40 -9.57 -8.88
CA SER A 318 7.56 -11.01 -9.14
C SER A 318 6.88 -11.86 -8.06
N VAL A 319 7.15 -11.57 -6.78
CA VAL A 319 6.51 -12.24 -5.64
C VAL A 319 5.01 -11.99 -5.66
N GLY A 320 4.62 -10.74 -5.94
CA GLY A 320 3.25 -10.28 -6.00
C GLY A 320 2.41 -11.01 -7.03
N ALA A 321 2.92 -11.14 -8.24
CA ALA A 321 2.23 -11.86 -9.30
C ALA A 321 1.95 -13.32 -8.93
N VAL A 322 2.94 -14.03 -8.37
CA VAL A 322 2.79 -15.42 -7.93
C VAL A 322 1.74 -15.56 -6.82
N VAL A 323 1.79 -14.69 -5.82
CA VAL A 323 0.82 -14.69 -4.71
C VAL A 323 -0.59 -14.36 -5.23
N PHE A 324 -0.72 -13.37 -6.10
CA PHE A 324 -1.99 -12.97 -6.68
C PHE A 324 -2.64 -14.11 -7.49
N ILE A 325 -1.88 -14.75 -8.38
CA ILE A 325 -2.35 -15.91 -9.15
C ILE A 325 -2.79 -17.04 -8.22
N THR A 326 -2.03 -17.30 -7.16
CA THR A 326 -2.36 -18.34 -6.18
C THR A 326 -3.68 -18.04 -5.46
N ILE A 327 -3.92 -16.78 -5.07
CA ILE A 327 -5.17 -16.33 -4.43
C ILE A 327 -6.36 -16.53 -5.40
N LEU A 328 -6.20 -16.16 -6.67
CA LEU A 328 -7.23 -16.32 -7.70
C LEU A 328 -7.61 -17.80 -7.92
N LEU A 329 -6.62 -18.68 -8.00
CA LEU A 329 -6.85 -20.11 -8.23
C LEU A 329 -7.53 -20.78 -7.03
N ARG A 330 -7.18 -20.41 -5.79
CA ARG A 330 -7.80 -20.96 -4.57
C ARG A 330 -9.28 -20.64 -4.43
N LYS A 331 -9.76 -19.49 -4.92
CA LYS A 331 -11.18 -19.09 -4.89
C LYS A 331 -12.10 -19.95 -5.78
N ARG A 332 -11.57 -20.75 -6.67
CA ARG A 332 -12.36 -21.61 -7.58
C ARG A 332 -12.91 -22.90 -6.97
N LYS A 333 -12.54 -23.28 -5.74
CA LYS A 333 -13.17 -24.44 -5.08
C LYS A 333 -14.44 -23.98 -4.35
N PRO A 334 -15.66 -24.34 -4.84
CA PRO A 334 -16.88 -24.10 -4.09
C PRO A 334 -16.78 -24.86 -2.77
N ARG A 335 -17.04 -24.17 -1.65
CA ARG A 335 -17.26 -24.85 -0.37
C ARG A 335 -18.42 -25.82 -0.57
N ARG A 336 -18.14 -27.11 -0.71
CA ARG A 336 -19.18 -28.15 -0.56
C ARG A 336 -19.74 -27.98 0.84
N LEU A 337 -20.97 -27.49 0.92
CA LEU A 337 -21.79 -27.57 2.12
C LEU A 337 -21.85 -29.04 2.53
N ARG A 338 -21.22 -29.38 3.64
CA ARG A 338 -21.48 -30.60 4.41
C ARG A 338 -22.31 -30.25 5.61
#